data_d7c3f7d2f9aecbe30cb00096d32bd62c
#
_entry.id   d7c3f7d2f9aecbe30cb00096d32bd62c
#
_cell.length_a   1.000
_cell.length_b   1.000
_cell.length_c   1.000
_cell.angle_alpha   90.00
_cell.angle_beta   90.00
_cell.angle_gamma   90.00
#
_symmetry.space_group_name_H-M   'P 1'
#
loop_
_entity.id
_entity.type
_entity.pdbx_description
1 polymer ?
#
loop_
_entity_poly.entity_id
_entity_poly.type
_entity_poly.pdbx_seq_one_letter_code
_entity_poly.pdbx_strand_id
1 'polypeptide(L)'
;MITNYQDLNKSLLEELRKESLSSDDEICGFLVKKNNNYYFKKMINIHPNPKSFFLISPKESDYSDGCIVFHSHPEHVKEKGFSEWDLENQKYFYLPMLLYSVNNDEFYYKNI
;
A
#
# COMPACT_ATOMS: atom_id res chain seq x y z
N MET A 1 4.32 6.13 -15.51
CA MET A 1 4.46 5.22 -14.36
C MET A 1 5.70 5.62 -13.57
N ILE A 2 5.63 5.59 -12.25
CA ILE A 2 6.79 5.89 -11.43
C ILE A 2 7.76 4.72 -11.41
N THR A 3 9.04 4.99 -11.15
CA THR A 3 10.07 3.97 -11.05
C THR A 3 10.42 3.65 -9.59
N ASN A 4 10.12 4.58 -8.68
CA ASN A 4 10.23 4.34 -7.24
C ASN A 4 9.30 5.30 -6.49
N TYR A 5 9.17 5.10 -5.17
CA TYR A 5 8.24 5.91 -4.36
C TYR A 5 8.64 7.38 -4.25
N GLN A 6 9.90 7.71 -4.50
CA GLN A 6 10.38 9.09 -4.42
C GLN A 6 9.80 9.97 -5.53
N ASP A 7 9.21 9.36 -6.56
CA ASP A 7 8.49 10.07 -7.60
C ASP A 7 7.12 10.56 -7.14
N LEU A 8 6.65 10.11 -5.96
CA LEU A 8 5.39 10.54 -5.38
C LEU A 8 5.58 11.85 -4.61
N ASN A 9 4.52 12.65 -4.54
CA ASN A 9 4.56 13.92 -3.82
C ASN A 9 4.74 13.69 -2.31
N LYS A 10 5.52 14.58 -1.68
CA LYS A 10 5.85 14.45 -0.25
C LYS A 10 4.63 14.46 0.65
N SER A 11 3.62 15.26 0.32
CA SER A 11 2.40 15.34 1.12
C SER A 11 1.65 14.01 1.16
N LEU A 12 1.65 13.26 0.05
CA LEU A 12 1.07 11.93 0.01
C LEU A 12 1.85 10.96 0.88
N LEU A 13 3.17 10.97 0.80
CA LEU A 13 4.01 10.10 1.63
C LEU A 13 3.79 10.37 3.12
N GLU A 14 3.66 11.64 3.51
CA GLU A 14 3.36 12.02 4.90
C GLU A 14 1.98 11.52 5.32
N GLU A 15 0.98 11.62 4.46
CA GLU A 15 -0.36 11.11 4.73
C GLU A 15 -0.33 9.61 4.97
N LEU A 16 0.34 8.86 4.08
CA LEU A 16 0.46 7.41 4.19
C LEU A 16 1.17 7.00 5.48
N ARG A 17 2.22 7.72 5.83
CA ARG A 17 2.96 7.48 7.05
C ARG A 17 2.08 7.70 8.27
N LYS A 18 1.38 8.83 8.34
CA LYS A 18 0.48 9.15 9.47
C LYS A 18 -0.63 8.12 9.63
N GLU A 19 -1.26 7.74 8.53
CA GLU A 19 -2.32 6.73 8.54
C GLU A 19 -1.79 5.40 9.06
N SER A 20 -0.59 5.01 8.61
CA SER A 20 0.03 3.75 9.01
C SER A 20 0.38 3.75 10.50
N LEU A 21 0.91 4.86 11.01
CA LEU A 21 1.28 4.99 12.42
C LEU A 21 0.08 5.01 13.35
N SER A 22 -1.10 5.37 12.85
CA SER A 22 -2.32 5.49 13.66
C SER A 22 -3.08 4.18 13.81
N SER A 23 -2.61 3.08 13.21
CA SER A 23 -3.35 1.83 13.19
C SER A 23 -2.48 0.64 13.57
N ASP A 24 -3.06 -0.27 14.37
CA ASP A 24 -2.44 -1.57 14.67
C ASP A 24 -2.72 -2.61 13.58
N ASP A 25 -3.66 -2.31 12.69
CA ASP A 25 -3.97 -3.16 11.53
C ASP A 25 -3.13 -2.74 10.35
N GLU A 26 -2.94 -3.66 9.40
CA GLU A 26 -2.39 -3.29 8.10
C GLU A 26 -3.40 -2.40 7.39
N ILE A 27 -2.99 -1.19 7.07
CA ILE A 27 -3.78 -0.26 6.27
C ILE A 27 -3.57 -0.62 4.80
N CYS A 28 -4.61 -0.54 4.00
CA CYS A 28 -4.51 -0.88 2.59
C CYS A 28 -5.42 0.00 1.73
N GLY A 29 -5.11 0.06 0.46
CA GLY A 29 -5.89 0.80 -0.51
C GLY A 29 -5.12 0.99 -1.80
N PHE A 30 -5.53 1.99 -2.56
CA PHE A 30 -4.94 2.29 -3.85
C PHE A 30 -4.43 3.72 -3.89
N LEU A 31 -3.30 3.90 -4.55
CA LEU A 31 -2.86 5.24 -4.94
C LEU A 31 -3.36 5.46 -6.36
N VAL A 32 -4.24 6.42 -6.53
CA VAL A 32 -4.93 6.70 -7.78
C VAL A 32 -4.38 7.98 -8.37
N LYS A 33 -4.01 7.92 -9.65
CA LYS A 33 -3.50 9.09 -10.36
C LYS A 33 -4.65 9.93 -10.91
N LYS A 34 -4.63 11.22 -10.61
CA LYS A 34 -5.58 12.18 -11.13
C LYS A 34 -4.86 13.52 -11.35
N ASN A 35 -4.96 14.07 -12.56
CA ASN A 35 -4.33 15.35 -12.90
C ASN A 35 -2.84 15.40 -12.56
N ASN A 36 -2.10 14.33 -12.89
CA ASN A 36 -0.67 14.19 -12.65
C ASN A 36 -0.26 14.02 -11.19
N ASN A 37 -1.22 13.95 -10.26
CA ASN A 37 -0.94 13.69 -8.85
C ASN A 37 -1.56 12.38 -8.43
N TYR A 38 -0.90 11.71 -7.47
CA TYR A 38 -1.47 10.53 -6.82
C TYR A 38 -2.12 10.95 -5.51
N TYR A 39 -3.21 10.27 -5.15
CA TYR A 39 -3.84 10.41 -3.84
C TYR A 39 -4.30 9.05 -3.34
N PHE A 40 -4.45 8.94 -2.03
CA PHE A 40 -4.75 7.68 -1.37
C PHE A 40 -6.26 7.42 -1.32
N LYS A 41 -6.68 6.33 -1.94
CA LYS A 41 -8.02 5.79 -1.80
C LYS A 41 -7.99 4.64 -0.81
N LYS A 42 -8.25 4.95 0.45
CA LYS A 42 -8.21 3.97 1.53
C LYS A 42 -9.33 2.94 1.35
N MET A 43 -8.99 1.67 1.50
CA MET A 43 -9.95 0.57 1.43
C MET A 43 -10.04 -0.12 2.78
N ILE A 44 -11.13 -0.86 2.98
CA ILE A 44 -11.31 -1.66 4.19
C ILE A 44 -10.45 -2.92 4.07
N ASN A 45 -9.69 -3.20 5.12
CA ASN A 45 -8.95 -4.46 5.20
C ASN A 45 -9.90 -5.54 5.70
N ILE A 46 -10.32 -6.43 4.81
CA ILE A 46 -11.31 -7.48 5.13
C ILE A 46 -10.66 -8.80 5.51
N HIS A 47 -9.35 -8.85 5.68
CA HIS A 47 -8.68 -10.08 6.09
C HIS A 47 -9.11 -10.46 7.52
N PRO A 48 -9.36 -11.76 7.81
CA PRO A 48 -9.72 -12.19 9.16
C PRO A 48 -8.65 -11.87 10.21
N ASN A 49 -7.39 -11.74 9.82
CA ASN A 49 -6.30 -11.32 10.69
C ASN A 49 -5.69 -10.01 10.15
N PRO A 50 -6.38 -8.87 10.33
CA PRO A 50 -5.94 -7.62 9.70
C PRO A 50 -4.67 -7.03 10.30
N LYS A 51 -4.23 -7.50 11.46
CA LYS A 51 -2.98 -7.05 12.08
C LYS A 51 -1.74 -7.58 11.37
N SER A 52 -1.86 -8.70 10.69
CA SER A 52 -0.72 -9.37 10.06
C SER A 52 -0.83 -9.50 8.55
N PHE A 53 -2.02 -9.29 8.00
CA PHE A 53 -2.29 -9.46 6.57
C PHE A 53 -3.27 -8.40 6.10
N PHE A 54 -3.27 -8.14 4.81
CA PHE A 54 -4.32 -7.31 4.23
C PHE A 54 -5.04 -8.07 3.12
N LEU A 55 -6.30 -7.74 2.95
CA LEU A 55 -7.12 -8.24 1.85
C LEU A 55 -8.10 -7.14 1.47
N ILE A 56 -8.10 -6.77 0.20
CA ILE A 56 -9.03 -5.80 -0.35
C ILE A 56 -10.06 -6.56 -1.16
N SER A 57 -11.35 -6.27 -0.92
CA SER A 57 -12.42 -6.79 -1.77
C SER A 57 -12.43 -5.97 -3.05
N PRO A 58 -11.93 -6.51 -4.17
CA PRO A 58 -11.78 -5.70 -5.37
C PRO A 58 -13.12 -5.51 -6.07
N LYS A 59 -13.34 -4.30 -6.54
CA LYS A 59 -14.39 -3.98 -7.49
C LYS A 59 -13.70 -3.38 -8.70
N GLU A 60 -14.25 -3.60 -9.86
CA GLU A 60 -13.67 -3.11 -11.10
C GLU A 60 -13.39 -1.60 -11.07
N SER A 61 -14.22 -0.84 -10.34
CA SER A 61 -14.06 0.61 -10.21
C SER A 61 -12.98 1.05 -9.23
N ASP A 62 -12.41 0.12 -8.44
CA ASP A 62 -11.46 0.48 -7.39
C ASP A 62 -10.04 0.65 -7.92
N TYR A 63 -9.75 0.16 -9.11
CA TYR A 63 -8.43 0.31 -9.70
C TYR A 63 -8.54 0.51 -11.21
N SER A 64 -7.52 1.17 -11.75
CA SER A 64 -7.41 1.48 -13.16
C SER A 64 -5.94 1.54 -13.54
N ASP A 65 -5.66 1.75 -14.81
CA ASP A 65 -4.29 1.92 -15.28
C ASP A 65 -3.61 3.05 -14.49
N GLY A 66 -2.40 2.78 -14.03
CA GLY A 66 -1.62 3.75 -13.27
C GLY A 66 -1.85 3.74 -11.77
N CYS A 67 -2.71 2.85 -11.28
CA CYS A 67 -2.88 2.68 -9.85
C CYS A 67 -1.71 1.92 -9.23
N ILE A 68 -1.51 2.14 -7.94
CA ILE A 68 -0.52 1.44 -7.12
C ILE A 68 -1.28 0.87 -5.92
N VAL A 69 -1.02 -0.39 -5.57
CA VAL A 69 -1.58 -0.96 -4.33
C VAL A 69 -0.70 -0.52 -3.17
N PHE A 70 -1.31 0.08 -2.17
CA PHE A 70 -0.61 0.48 -0.94
C PHE A 70 -1.05 -0.37 0.24
N HIS A 71 -0.08 -0.77 1.07
CA HIS A 71 -0.38 -1.32 2.38
C HIS A 71 0.72 -0.98 3.37
N SER A 72 0.42 -1.14 4.66
CA SER A 72 1.38 -0.91 5.73
C SER A 72 1.68 -2.20 6.48
N HIS A 73 2.88 -2.27 7.07
CA HIS A 73 3.21 -3.27 8.08
C HIS A 73 3.29 -2.56 9.43
N PRO A 74 2.35 -2.87 10.36
CA PRO A 74 2.41 -2.30 11.71
C PRO A 74 3.67 -2.71 12.47
N GLU A 75 3.91 -2.08 13.61
CA GLU A 75 5.14 -2.26 14.38
C GLU A 75 5.43 -3.71 14.75
N HIS A 76 4.39 -4.51 15.03
CA HIS A 76 4.58 -5.91 15.42
C HIS A 76 4.95 -6.82 14.23
N VAL A 77 4.79 -6.37 13.00
CA VAL A 77 5.21 -7.13 11.82
C VAL A 77 6.70 -6.89 11.60
N LYS A 78 7.51 -7.90 11.82
CA LYS A 78 8.96 -7.78 11.83
C LYS A 78 9.61 -7.93 10.47
N GLU A 79 8.88 -8.39 9.47
CA GLU A 79 9.40 -8.53 8.12
C GLU A 79 9.77 -7.16 7.54
N LYS A 80 10.97 -7.09 6.97
CA LYS A 80 11.41 -5.92 6.22
C LYS A 80 11.01 -6.11 4.76
N GLY A 81 10.23 -5.20 4.22
CA GLY A 81 9.78 -5.28 2.86
C GLY A 81 8.63 -6.25 2.66
N PHE A 82 8.44 -6.69 1.44
CA PHE A 82 7.26 -7.45 1.04
C PHE A 82 7.31 -8.90 1.52
N SER A 83 6.18 -9.37 2.07
CA SER A 83 6.01 -10.78 2.46
C SER A 83 5.59 -11.61 1.25
N GLU A 84 5.56 -12.94 1.42
CA GLU A 84 5.03 -13.83 0.39
C GLU A 84 3.56 -13.53 0.08
N TRP A 85 2.77 -13.23 1.12
CA TRP A 85 1.38 -12.83 0.96
C TRP A 85 1.26 -11.56 0.12
N ASP A 86 2.12 -10.59 0.38
CA ASP A 86 2.14 -9.34 -0.38
C ASP A 86 2.41 -9.60 -1.86
N LEU A 87 3.38 -10.45 -2.16
CA LEU A 87 3.73 -10.78 -3.54
C LEU A 87 2.61 -11.54 -4.25
N GLU A 88 1.88 -12.41 -3.53
CA GLU A 88 0.71 -13.08 -4.09
C GLU A 88 -0.40 -12.06 -4.39
N ASN A 89 -0.61 -11.09 -3.52
CA ASN A 89 -1.56 -10.00 -3.77
C ASN A 89 -1.15 -9.19 -5.01
N GLN A 90 0.14 -8.93 -5.17
CA GLN A 90 0.62 -8.19 -6.35
C GLN A 90 0.29 -8.94 -7.64
N LYS A 91 0.47 -10.25 -7.64
CA LYS A 91 0.10 -11.08 -8.80
C LYS A 91 -1.38 -10.99 -9.10
N TYR A 92 -2.20 -10.99 -8.05
CA TYR A 92 -3.65 -10.93 -8.20
C TYR A 92 -4.12 -9.61 -8.80
N PHE A 93 -3.63 -8.48 -8.26
CA PHE A 93 -4.00 -7.15 -8.77
C PHE A 93 -3.27 -6.79 -10.06
N TYR A 94 -2.09 -7.35 -10.26
CA TYR A 94 -1.23 -7.04 -11.40
C TYR A 94 -0.92 -5.54 -11.47
N LEU A 95 -0.56 -4.98 -10.32
CA LEU A 95 -0.25 -3.55 -10.16
C LEU A 95 1.06 -3.39 -9.39
N PRO A 96 1.75 -2.26 -9.56
CA PRO A 96 2.86 -1.94 -8.67
C PRO A 96 2.38 -1.86 -7.22
N MET A 97 3.28 -2.06 -6.29
CA MET A 97 2.95 -2.09 -4.87
C MET A 97 3.88 -1.17 -4.08
N LEU A 98 3.28 -0.39 -3.19
CA LEU A 98 4.00 0.44 -2.22
C LEU A 98 3.68 -0.06 -0.82
N LEU A 99 4.73 -0.23 -0.02
CA LEU A 99 4.64 -0.66 1.37
C LEU A 99 5.27 0.38 2.27
N TYR A 100 4.62 0.72 3.38
CA TYR A 100 5.26 1.44 4.46
C TYR A 100 5.42 0.52 5.68
N SER A 101 6.65 0.36 6.16
CA SER A 101 6.94 -0.42 7.35
C SER A 101 7.10 0.50 8.56
N VAL A 102 6.19 0.41 9.53
CA VAL A 102 6.24 1.20 10.76
C VAL A 102 7.50 0.85 11.54
N ASN A 103 7.85 -0.43 11.60
CA ASN A 103 8.99 -0.91 12.37
C ASN A 103 10.32 -0.30 11.90
N ASN A 104 10.47 -0.13 10.59
CA ASN A 104 11.71 0.41 10.00
C ASN A 104 11.61 1.89 9.65
N ASP A 105 10.41 2.47 9.66
CA ASP A 105 10.14 3.81 9.15
C ASP A 105 10.65 3.99 7.72
N GLU A 106 10.32 3.03 6.85
CA GLU A 106 10.76 3.02 5.46
C GLU A 106 9.64 2.64 4.51
N PHE A 107 9.71 3.21 3.31
CA PHE A 107 8.87 2.80 2.18
C PHE A 107 9.62 1.81 1.31
N TYR A 108 8.88 0.86 0.75
CA TYR A 108 9.37 -0.11 -0.23
C TYR A 108 8.46 -0.07 -1.44
N TYR A 109 9.05 -0.07 -2.62
CA TYR A 109 8.27 -0.02 -3.86
C TYR A 109 8.69 -1.16 -4.79
N LYS A 110 7.70 -1.81 -5.40
CA LYS A 110 7.95 -2.90 -6.33
C LYS A 110 7.08 -2.73 -7.57
N ASN A 111 7.73 -2.59 -8.73
CA ASN A 111 7.05 -2.64 -10.02
C ASN A 111 6.59 -4.06 -10.33
N ILE A 112 5.72 -4.17 -11.32
CA ILE A 112 5.23 -5.44 -11.82
C ILE A 112 6.39 -6.24 -12.44
#